data_6cc217d6d416a425ed06c3e14bb76e3e
#
_entry.id   6cc217d6d416a425ed06c3e14bb76e3e
#
_cell.length_a   1.000
_cell.length_b   1.000
_cell.length_c   1.000
_cell.angle_alpha   90.00
_cell.angle_beta   90.00
_cell.angle_gamma   90.00
#
_symmetry.space_group_name_H-M   'P 1'
#
loop_
_entity.id
_entity.type
_entity.pdbx_description
1 polymer ?
#
loop_
_entity_poly.entity_id
_entity_poly.type
_entity_poly.pdbx_seq_one_letter_code
_entity_poly.pdbx_strand_id
1 'polypeptide(L)'
;MNRIFVKTTNVKNFIGLVENLINKPKNIPKMGLIYGEPGLGKSQTALWLACKYDAIYLRATNLMTGRWLLEEIVKEMDEIPRYLTSDNFNLIVQKLKQKPQLIIVDEIDYLMNNLKTIEILRDIHDETDCPIIFVGMGLAHKKLERYKHLFDRFSEIVKFETFSIQDLKQIFEQLSKVTVNIDTIEFIHKKYNRFRQIVQLINQFEIIGKDNNLQEINLDVIKEIL
;
A
#
# COMPACT_ATOMS: atom_id res chain seq x y z
N MET A 1 1.73 10.12 20.58
CA MET A 1 2.20 9.96 19.20
C MET A 1 1.56 11.00 18.30
N ASN A 2 2.33 11.64 17.44
CA ASN A 2 1.84 12.61 16.49
C ASN A 2 1.08 11.91 15.35
N ARG A 3 0.00 12.54 14.86
CA ARG A 3 -0.79 12.00 13.72
C ARG A 3 -0.26 12.58 12.40
N ILE A 4 0.94 12.15 12.00
CA ILE A 4 1.61 12.61 10.79
C ILE A 4 1.89 11.40 9.89
N PHE A 5 1.73 11.56 8.59
CA PHE A 5 2.10 10.54 7.60
C PHE A 5 3.58 10.68 7.23
N VAL A 6 4.42 9.75 7.69
CA VAL A 6 5.87 9.79 7.50
C VAL A 6 6.24 9.29 6.10
N LYS A 7 6.95 10.10 5.34
CA LYS A 7 7.40 9.77 3.97
C LYS A 7 8.75 9.02 3.99
N THR A 8 8.73 7.75 4.41
CA THR A 8 9.89 6.85 4.32
C THR A 8 10.33 6.58 2.88
N THR A 9 11.47 5.93 2.69
CA THR A 9 11.95 5.50 1.37
C THR A 9 10.90 4.66 0.63
N ASN A 10 10.26 3.71 1.29
CA ASN A 10 9.18 2.90 0.71
C ASN A 10 8.01 3.76 0.22
N VAL A 11 7.61 4.75 1.00
CA VAL A 11 6.53 5.68 0.62
C VAL A 11 6.92 6.51 -0.59
N LYS A 12 8.16 7.02 -0.63
CA LYS A 12 8.66 7.80 -1.78
C LYS A 12 8.68 6.95 -3.05
N ASN A 13 9.14 5.70 -2.95
CA ASN A 13 9.14 4.77 -4.08
C ASN A 13 7.72 4.46 -4.59
N PHE A 14 6.75 4.30 -3.68
CA PHE A 14 5.36 4.10 -4.08
C PHE A 14 4.78 5.34 -4.76
N ILE A 15 5.05 6.54 -4.23
CA ILE A 15 4.65 7.81 -4.88
C ILE A 15 5.23 7.87 -6.29
N GLY A 16 6.53 7.58 -6.45
CA GLY A 16 7.20 7.55 -7.77
C GLY A 16 6.55 6.56 -8.74
N LEU A 17 6.19 5.36 -8.28
CA LEU A 17 5.47 4.38 -9.09
C LEU A 17 4.12 4.95 -9.57
N VAL A 18 3.33 5.56 -8.68
CA VAL A 18 2.03 6.17 -9.04
C VAL A 18 2.21 7.25 -10.10
N GLU A 19 3.15 8.17 -9.87
CA GLU A 19 3.43 9.29 -10.77
C GLU A 19 3.93 8.80 -12.14
N ASN A 20 4.79 7.79 -12.15
CA ASN A 20 5.25 7.16 -13.39
C ASN A 20 4.08 6.55 -14.18
N LEU A 21 3.20 5.77 -13.52
CA LEU A 21 2.06 5.14 -14.19
C LEU A 21 1.08 6.15 -14.77
N ILE A 22 0.75 7.21 -14.01
CA ILE A 22 -0.19 8.24 -14.47
C ILE A 22 0.37 8.97 -15.70
N ASN A 23 1.67 9.23 -15.74
CA ASN A 23 2.32 9.99 -16.81
C ASN A 23 2.75 9.14 -18.02
N LYS A 24 2.57 7.81 -17.99
CA LYS A 24 2.91 6.94 -19.13
C LYS A 24 2.07 7.23 -20.38
N PRO A 25 2.66 7.12 -21.58
CA PRO A 25 1.92 7.18 -22.85
C PRO A 25 0.85 6.08 -22.94
N LYS A 26 -0.19 6.30 -23.75
CA LYS A 26 -1.31 5.35 -23.94
C LYS A 26 -0.90 3.95 -24.40
N ASN A 27 0.23 3.80 -25.10
CA ASN A 27 0.65 2.51 -25.66
C ASN A 27 1.50 1.66 -24.70
N ILE A 28 1.73 2.13 -23.49
CA ILE A 28 2.50 1.40 -22.46
C ILE A 28 1.55 0.99 -21.36
N PRO A 29 1.51 -0.30 -20.98
CA PRO A 29 0.64 -0.75 -19.89
C PRO A 29 0.87 0.04 -18.61
N LYS A 30 -0.22 0.42 -17.94
CA LYS A 30 -0.20 1.24 -16.72
C LYS A 30 -0.60 0.42 -15.50
N MET A 31 -0.15 -0.82 -15.44
CA MET A 31 -0.33 -1.66 -14.27
C MET A 31 0.94 -1.67 -13.42
N GLY A 32 0.76 -1.51 -12.11
CA GLY A 32 1.85 -1.50 -11.12
C GLY A 32 1.65 -2.53 -10.03
N LEU A 33 2.76 -3.02 -9.46
CA LEU A 33 2.75 -3.94 -8.33
C LEU A 33 3.61 -3.41 -7.20
N ILE A 34 3.00 -3.29 -6.02
CA ILE A 34 3.69 -3.04 -4.75
C ILE A 34 3.63 -4.33 -3.92
N TYR A 35 4.78 -4.85 -3.55
CA TYR A 35 4.81 -6.07 -2.72
C TYR A 35 5.89 -5.98 -1.64
N GLY A 36 5.82 -6.85 -0.65
CA GLY A 36 6.81 -6.94 0.43
C GLY A 36 6.24 -7.59 1.67
N GLU A 37 7.07 -7.73 2.69
CA GLU A 37 6.70 -8.37 3.95
C GLU A 37 5.53 -7.66 4.64
N PRO A 38 4.71 -8.38 5.45
CA PRO A 38 3.62 -7.78 6.20
C PRO A 38 4.16 -6.80 7.26
N GLY A 39 3.39 -5.74 7.51
CA GLY A 39 3.70 -4.76 8.56
C GLY A 39 4.69 -3.66 8.15
N LEU A 40 5.03 -3.51 6.85
CA LEU A 40 5.89 -2.44 6.32
C LEU A 40 5.13 -1.14 5.96
N GLY A 41 3.81 -1.10 6.13
CA GLY A 41 3.02 0.10 5.87
C GLY A 41 2.43 0.21 4.46
N LYS A 42 2.45 -0.85 3.64
CA LYS A 42 1.91 -0.85 2.27
C LYS A 42 0.46 -0.37 2.19
N SER A 43 -0.45 -1.01 2.94
CA SER A 43 -1.89 -0.66 2.96
C SER A 43 -2.14 0.76 3.44
N GLN A 44 -1.39 1.21 4.48
CA GLN A 44 -1.48 2.58 4.97
C GLN A 44 -1.07 3.59 3.89
N THR A 45 0.01 3.28 3.16
CA THR A 45 0.49 4.11 2.05
C THR A 45 -0.50 4.10 0.89
N ALA A 46 -1.05 2.94 0.55
CA ALA A 46 -2.05 2.79 -0.50
C ALA A 46 -3.31 3.63 -0.22
N LEU A 47 -3.83 3.55 1.01
CA LEU A 47 -4.99 4.34 1.43
C LEU A 47 -4.69 5.86 1.41
N TRP A 48 -3.51 6.28 1.90
CA TRP A 48 -3.11 7.67 1.84
C TRP A 48 -3.00 8.19 0.39
N LEU A 49 -2.44 7.37 -0.52
CA LEU A 49 -2.35 7.69 -1.94
C LEU A 49 -3.74 7.74 -2.60
N ALA A 50 -4.64 6.82 -2.23
CA ALA A 50 -6.02 6.84 -2.72
C ALA A 50 -6.71 8.17 -2.39
N CYS A 51 -6.59 8.63 -1.15
CA CYS A 51 -7.11 9.95 -0.76
C CYS A 51 -6.42 11.11 -1.50
N LYS A 52 -5.10 11.03 -1.72
CA LYS A 52 -4.33 12.10 -2.38
C LYS A 52 -4.67 12.25 -3.86
N TYR A 53 -4.91 11.13 -4.56
CA TYR A 53 -5.14 11.10 -6.01
C TYR A 53 -6.61 10.92 -6.40
N ASP A 54 -7.56 11.00 -5.48
CA ASP A 54 -8.98 10.69 -5.71
C ASP A 54 -9.16 9.36 -6.43
N ALA A 55 -8.46 8.33 -5.92
CA ALA A 55 -8.40 7.02 -6.54
C ALA A 55 -9.48 6.09 -5.99
N ILE A 56 -9.95 5.18 -6.81
CA ILE A 56 -10.80 4.06 -6.41
C ILE A 56 -9.94 3.10 -5.59
N TYR A 57 -10.28 2.90 -4.30
CA TYR A 57 -9.54 2.02 -3.41
C TYR A 57 -10.37 0.79 -3.04
N LEU A 58 -9.83 -0.37 -3.36
CA LEU A 58 -10.46 -1.66 -3.07
C LEU A 58 -9.55 -2.48 -2.16
N ARG A 59 -10.14 -3.11 -1.16
CA ARG A 59 -9.45 -4.11 -0.36
C ARG A 59 -10.00 -5.50 -0.68
N ALA A 60 -9.17 -6.31 -1.32
CA ALA A 60 -9.53 -7.68 -1.67
C ALA A 60 -9.76 -8.54 -0.42
N THR A 61 -10.68 -9.47 -0.50
CA THR A 61 -10.97 -10.46 0.53
C THR A 61 -10.99 -11.85 -0.06
N ASN A 62 -10.82 -12.87 0.77
CA ASN A 62 -10.78 -14.27 0.33
C ASN A 62 -12.09 -14.74 -0.36
N LEU A 63 -13.21 -14.10 -0.07
CA LEU A 63 -14.52 -14.42 -0.67
C LEU A 63 -14.84 -13.58 -1.91
N MET A 64 -13.98 -12.64 -2.27
CA MET A 64 -14.25 -11.71 -3.38
C MET A 64 -14.29 -12.44 -4.72
N THR A 65 -15.44 -12.35 -5.37
CA THR A 65 -15.66 -12.82 -6.74
C THR A 65 -15.52 -11.67 -7.73
N GLY A 66 -15.36 -11.98 -9.03
CA GLY A 66 -15.33 -10.94 -10.07
C GLY A 66 -16.58 -10.06 -10.08
N ARG A 67 -17.76 -10.64 -9.81
CA ARG A 67 -19.00 -9.86 -9.68
C ARG A 67 -18.92 -8.88 -8.50
N TRP A 68 -18.52 -9.37 -7.33
CA TRP A 68 -18.40 -8.53 -6.14
C TRP A 68 -17.35 -7.42 -6.35
N LEU A 69 -16.21 -7.75 -6.97
CA LEU A 69 -15.19 -6.74 -7.31
C LEU A 69 -15.79 -5.59 -8.14
N LEU A 70 -16.54 -5.91 -9.19
CA LEU A 70 -17.18 -4.90 -10.04
C LEU A 70 -18.24 -4.07 -9.27
N GLU A 71 -19.04 -4.72 -8.42
CA GLU A 71 -20.01 -4.04 -7.56
C GLU A 71 -19.31 -3.06 -6.59
N GLU A 72 -18.16 -3.42 -6.01
CA GLU A 72 -17.39 -2.51 -5.15
C GLU A 72 -16.79 -1.34 -5.95
N ILE A 73 -16.25 -1.58 -7.16
CA ILE A 73 -15.77 -0.48 -8.02
C ILE A 73 -16.90 0.51 -8.31
N VAL A 74 -18.09 0.01 -8.65
CA VAL A 74 -19.26 0.85 -8.95
C VAL A 74 -19.65 1.69 -7.73
N LYS A 75 -19.64 1.11 -6.52
CA LYS A 75 -19.91 1.85 -5.28
C LYS A 75 -18.87 2.93 -4.99
N GLU A 76 -17.59 2.64 -5.19
CA GLU A 76 -16.49 3.63 -5.02
C GLU A 76 -16.56 4.77 -6.05
N MET A 77 -17.34 4.59 -7.14
CA MET A 77 -17.66 5.64 -8.11
C MET A 77 -18.95 6.42 -7.76
N ASP A 78 -19.48 6.26 -6.56
CA ASP A 78 -20.76 6.82 -6.11
C ASP A 78 -21.96 6.42 -7.01
N GLU A 79 -21.92 5.20 -7.56
CA GLU A 79 -22.97 4.67 -8.41
C GLU A 79 -23.67 3.45 -7.77
N ILE A 80 -24.86 3.13 -8.26
CA ILE A 80 -25.63 1.97 -7.79
C ILE A 80 -25.28 0.75 -8.65
N PRO A 81 -24.78 -0.35 -8.05
CA PRO A 81 -24.49 -1.57 -8.79
C PRO A 81 -25.70 -2.12 -9.53
N ARG A 82 -25.48 -2.57 -10.75
CA ARG A 82 -26.49 -3.17 -11.62
C ARG A 82 -26.67 -4.66 -11.32
N TYR A 83 -27.82 -5.21 -11.71
CA TYR A 83 -28.10 -6.63 -11.51
C TYR A 83 -27.18 -7.54 -12.33
N LEU A 84 -26.90 -7.20 -13.58
CA LEU A 84 -26.02 -7.99 -14.44
C LEU A 84 -24.56 -7.57 -14.26
N THR A 85 -23.66 -8.55 -14.21
CA THR A 85 -22.21 -8.34 -14.10
C THR A 85 -21.66 -7.56 -15.29
N SER A 86 -22.17 -7.86 -16.51
CA SER A 86 -21.82 -7.14 -17.74
C SER A 86 -22.18 -5.65 -17.69
N ASP A 87 -23.30 -5.31 -17.06
CA ASP A 87 -23.74 -3.92 -16.97
C ASP A 87 -22.87 -3.12 -16.00
N ASN A 88 -22.41 -3.75 -14.91
CA ASN A 88 -21.43 -3.14 -14.00
C ASN A 88 -20.10 -2.89 -14.73
N PHE A 89 -19.60 -3.87 -15.48
CA PHE A 89 -18.39 -3.72 -16.28
C PHE A 89 -18.51 -2.56 -17.28
N ASN A 90 -19.60 -2.54 -18.06
CA ASN A 90 -19.84 -1.48 -19.04
C ASN A 90 -19.96 -0.09 -18.39
N LEU A 91 -20.62 0.01 -17.23
CA LEU A 91 -20.76 1.25 -16.47
C LEU A 91 -19.38 1.77 -16.02
N ILE A 92 -18.53 0.89 -15.45
CA ILE A 92 -17.17 1.22 -15.04
C ILE A 92 -16.35 1.74 -16.22
N VAL A 93 -16.34 1.00 -17.34
CA VAL A 93 -15.61 1.38 -18.55
C VAL A 93 -16.09 2.73 -19.08
N GLN A 94 -17.41 2.95 -19.14
CA GLN A 94 -17.98 4.22 -19.59
C GLN A 94 -17.54 5.39 -18.71
N LYS A 95 -17.61 5.23 -17.38
CA LYS A 95 -17.23 6.27 -16.41
C LYS A 95 -15.73 6.59 -16.47
N LEU A 96 -14.87 5.56 -16.49
CA LEU A 96 -13.43 5.73 -16.56
C LEU A 96 -12.96 6.34 -17.89
N LYS A 97 -13.67 6.09 -19.01
CA LYS A 97 -13.41 6.79 -20.29
C LYS A 97 -13.78 8.27 -20.23
N GLN A 98 -14.77 8.66 -19.42
CA GLN A 98 -15.18 10.06 -19.23
C GLN A 98 -14.27 10.78 -18.21
N LYS A 99 -14.01 10.16 -17.07
CA LYS A 99 -13.14 10.67 -16.01
C LYS A 99 -12.14 9.57 -15.61
N PRO A 100 -10.93 9.54 -16.21
CA PRO A 100 -9.92 8.57 -15.85
C PRO A 100 -9.54 8.69 -14.37
N GLN A 101 -9.53 7.57 -13.64
CA GLN A 101 -9.13 7.50 -12.24
C GLN A 101 -8.14 6.38 -12.03
N LEU A 102 -7.25 6.54 -11.07
CA LEU A 102 -6.36 5.48 -10.57
C LEU A 102 -7.19 4.47 -9.79
N ILE A 103 -6.94 3.18 -10.00
CA ILE A 103 -7.51 2.10 -9.19
C ILE A 103 -6.40 1.49 -8.35
N ILE A 104 -6.60 1.35 -7.05
CA ILE A 104 -5.67 0.68 -6.13
C ILE A 104 -6.38 -0.53 -5.52
N VAL A 105 -5.81 -1.72 -5.71
CA VAL A 105 -6.33 -2.98 -5.17
C VAL A 105 -5.36 -3.51 -4.13
N ASP A 106 -5.74 -3.42 -2.86
CA ASP A 106 -4.96 -3.91 -1.73
C ASP A 106 -5.28 -5.37 -1.39
N GLU A 107 -4.35 -6.05 -0.74
CA GLU A 107 -4.46 -7.46 -0.32
C GLU A 107 -4.70 -8.41 -1.52
N ILE A 108 -4.06 -8.13 -2.68
CA ILE A 108 -4.25 -8.93 -3.91
C ILE A 108 -3.97 -10.43 -3.71
N ASP A 109 -3.22 -10.80 -2.68
CA ASP A 109 -2.94 -12.19 -2.33
C ASP A 109 -4.21 -13.04 -2.23
N TYR A 110 -5.32 -12.46 -1.80
CA TYR A 110 -6.62 -13.13 -1.73
C TYR A 110 -7.22 -13.44 -3.12
N LEU A 111 -6.88 -12.66 -4.14
CA LEU A 111 -7.35 -12.89 -5.51
C LEU A 111 -6.48 -13.90 -6.28
N MET A 112 -5.32 -14.28 -5.73
CA MET A 112 -4.39 -15.20 -6.40
C MET A 112 -4.94 -16.61 -6.60
N ASN A 113 -6.01 -16.98 -5.91
CA ASN A 113 -6.69 -18.26 -6.10
C ASN A 113 -7.80 -18.19 -7.16
N ASN A 114 -8.18 -16.97 -7.58
CA ASN A 114 -9.17 -16.70 -8.61
C ASN A 114 -8.65 -15.67 -9.61
N LEU A 115 -7.73 -16.08 -10.47
CA LEU A 115 -7.08 -15.20 -11.46
C LEU A 115 -8.06 -14.50 -12.39
N LYS A 116 -9.24 -15.09 -12.65
CA LYS A 116 -10.28 -14.44 -13.45
C LYS A 116 -10.68 -13.07 -12.90
N THR A 117 -10.63 -12.90 -11.58
CA THR A 117 -10.89 -11.60 -10.95
C THR A 117 -9.81 -10.56 -11.27
N ILE A 118 -8.56 -10.99 -11.37
CA ILE A 118 -7.44 -10.12 -11.79
C ILE A 118 -7.52 -9.82 -13.28
N GLU A 119 -7.93 -10.78 -14.10
CA GLU A 119 -8.15 -10.58 -15.53
C GLU A 119 -9.26 -9.55 -15.81
N ILE A 120 -10.30 -9.48 -14.99
CA ILE A 120 -11.32 -8.41 -15.08
C ILE A 120 -10.68 -7.02 -14.90
N LEU A 121 -9.78 -6.86 -13.94
CA LEU A 121 -9.07 -5.59 -13.75
C LEU A 121 -8.18 -5.26 -14.94
N ARG A 122 -7.48 -6.26 -15.51
CA ARG A 122 -6.72 -6.10 -16.76
C ARG A 122 -7.63 -5.65 -17.90
N ASP A 123 -8.81 -6.27 -18.05
CA ASP A 123 -9.75 -5.91 -19.11
C ASP A 123 -10.28 -4.47 -18.94
N ILE A 124 -10.52 -4.02 -17.71
CA ILE A 124 -10.84 -2.62 -17.40
C ILE A 124 -9.69 -1.71 -17.82
N HIS A 125 -8.44 -2.07 -17.49
CA HIS A 125 -7.26 -1.31 -17.91
C HIS A 125 -7.15 -1.23 -19.43
N ASP A 126 -7.24 -2.38 -20.12
CA ASP A 126 -7.10 -2.45 -21.57
C ASP A 126 -8.18 -1.63 -22.32
N GLU A 127 -9.40 -1.55 -21.75
CA GLU A 127 -10.50 -0.77 -22.31
C GLU A 127 -10.43 0.74 -22.01
N THR A 128 -9.80 1.13 -20.90
CA THR A 128 -9.89 2.51 -20.39
C THR A 128 -8.56 3.25 -20.35
N ASP A 129 -7.43 2.53 -20.46
CA ASP A 129 -6.06 3.02 -20.22
C ASP A 129 -5.85 3.62 -18.81
N CYS A 130 -6.75 3.35 -17.87
CA CYS A 130 -6.63 3.81 -16.49
C CYS A 130 -5.52 3.07 -15.75
N PRO A 131 -4.70 3.74 -14.94
CA PRO A 131 -3.65 3.08 -14.16
C PRO A 131 -4.27 2.21 -13.06
N ILE A 132 -3.73 1.00 -12.88
CA ILE A 132 -4.15 0.06 -11.83
C ILE A 132 -2.93 -0.37 -11.02
N ILE A 133 -3.01 -0.24 -9.70
CA ILE A 133 -1.95 -0.64 -8.78
C ILE A 133 -2.44 -1.78 -7.89
N PHE A 134 -1.66 -2.83 -7.86
CA PHE A 134 -1.87 -3.98 -7.01
C PHE A 134 -0.92 -3.93 -5.82
N VAL A 135 -1.45 -4.15 -4.62
CA VAL A 135 -0.68 -4.16 -3.38
C VAL A 135 -0.83 -5.53 -2.72
N GLY A 136 0.30 -6.17 -2.41
CA GLY A 136 0.27 -7.52 -1.84
C GLY A 136 1.54 -7.92 -1.08
N MET A 137 1.62 -9.20 -0.75
CA MET A 137 2.80 -9.80 -0.12
C MET A 137 3.77 -10.36 -1.17
N GLY A 138 4.96 -10.81 -0.73
CA GLY A 138 5.96 -11.39 -1.63
C GLY A 138 5.50 -12.65 -2.37
N LEU A 139 4.51 -13.36 -1.85
CA LEU A 139 3.91 -14.52 -2.54
C LEU A 139 3.07 -14.12 -3.76
N ALA A 140 2.40 -12.96 -3.71
CA ALA A 140 1.64 -12.46 -4.86
C ALA A 140 2.54 -12.22 -6.07
N HIS A 141 3.70 -11.57 -5.87
CA HIS A 141 4.68 -11.36 -6.93
C HIS A 141 5.10 -12.68 -7.58
N LYS A 142 5.55 -13.67 -6.79
CA LYS A 142 5.98 -14.98 -7.29
C LYS A 142 4.88 -15.75 -8.02
N LYS A 143 3.61 -15.59 -7.61
CA LYS A 143 2.49 -16.22 -8.29
C LYS A 143 2.18 -15.52 -9.61
N LEU A 144 2.18 -14.17 -9.65
CA LEU A 144 1.97 -13.40 -10.86
C LEU A 144 3.01 -13.68 -11.94
N GLU A 145 4.29 -13.83 -11.58
CA GLU A 145 5.38 -14.19 -12.52
C GLU A 145 5.11 -15.48 -13.32
N ARG A 146 4.33 -16.40 -12.74
CA ARG A 146 3.95 -17.66 -13.44
C ARG A 146 2.93 -17.42 -14.55
N TYR A 147 2.22 -16.31 -14.51
CA TYR A 147 1.19 -15.93 -15.48
C TYR A 147 1.72 -14.83 -16.40
N LYS A 148 2.62 -15.19 -17.33
CA LYS A 148 3.33 -14.26 -18.20
C LYS A 148 2.41 -13.22 -18.86
N HIS A 149 1.25 -13.66 -19.38
CA HIS A 149 0.28 -12.76 -20.05
C HIS A 149 -0.31 -11.66 -19.13
N LEU A 150 -0.37 -11.91 -17.81
CA LEU A 150 -0.73 -10.89 -16.83
C LEU A 150 0.51 -10.10 -16.39
N PHE A 151 1.63 -10.80 -16.17
CA PHE A 151 2.86 -10.19 -15.66
C PHE A 151 3.45 -9.16 -16.64
N ASP A 152 3.34 -9.42 -17.95
CA ASP A 152 3.78 -8.50 -19.02
C ASP A 152 3.00 -7.16 -19.02
N ARG A 153 1.88 -7.06 -18.31
CA ARG A 153 1.12 -5.81 -18.14
C ARG A 153 1.64 -4.95 -16.99
N PHE A 154 2.48 -5.51 -16.12
CA PHE A 154 3.08 -4.75 -15.02
C PHE A 154 4.33 -4.02 -15.52
N SER A 155 4.20 -2.73 -15.74
CA SER A 155 5.29 -1.88 -16.20
C SER A 155 6.10 -1.24 -15.07
N GLU A 156 5.58 -1.29 -13.85
CA GLU A 156 6.24 -0.80 -12.63
C GLU A 156 6.08 -1.83 -11.50
N ILE A 157 7.19 -2.22 -10.90
CA ILE A 157 7.18 -3.17 -9.77
C ILE A 157 8.11 -2.62 -8.69
N VAL A 158 7.56 -2.41 -7.49
CA VAL A 158 8.32 -1.90 -6.34
C VAL A 158 8.16 -2.85 -5.16
N LYS A 159 9.29 -3.26 -4.60
CA LYS A 159 9.34 -4.03 -3.38
C LYS A 159 9.48 -3.09 -2.18
N PHE A 160 8.60 -3.23 -1.19
CA PHE A 160 8.78 -2.60 0.12
C PHE A 160 9.85 -3.38 0.88
N GLU A 161 10.91 -2.69 1.24
CA GLU A 161 12.01 -3.24 2.02
C GLU A 161 11.85 -2.89 3.51
N THR A 162 12.63 -3.56 4.34
CA THR A 162 12.79 -3.18 5.75
C THR A 162 13.34 -1.75 5.85
N PHE A 163 13.01 -1.06 6.94
CA PHE A 163 13.42 0.33 7.11
C PHE A 163 14.94 0.45 7.27
N SER A 164 15.52 1.45 6.64
CA SER A 164 16.89 1.89 6.92
C SER A 164 16.97 2.61 8.28
N ILE A 165 18.19 2.77 8.81
CA ILE A 165 18.41 3.58 10.02
C ILE A 165 17.89 5.01 9.81
N GLN A 166 18.06 5.55 8.61
CA GLN A 166 17.55 6.89 8.27
C GLN A 166 16.02 6.97 8.27
N ASP A 167 15.36 5.94 7.73
CA ASP A 167 13.89 5.85 7.79
C ASP A 167 13.41 5.77 9.25
N LEU A 168 14.08 4.95 10.09
CA LEU A 168 13.73 4.84 11.50
C LEU A 168 13.94 6.16 12.24
N LYS A 169 15.06 6.83 12.01
CA LYS A 169 15.31 8.16 12.59
C LYS A 169 14.17 9.12 12.23
N GLN A 170 13.80 9.20 10.96
CA GLN A 170 12.70 10.04 10.50
C GLN A 170 11.36 9.67 11.13
N ILE A 171 11.09 8.37 11.31
CA ILE A 171 9.87 7.86 11.95
C ILE A 171 9.81 8.31 13.41
N PHE A 172 10.90 8.12 14.18
CA PHE A 172 10.95 8.53 15.57
C PHE A 172 10.85 10.05 15.73
N GLU A 173 11.60 10.84 14.95
CA GLU A 173 11.56 12.30 14.97
C GLU A 173 10.16 12.88 14.69
N GLN A 174 9.40 12.27 13.79
CA GLN A 174 8.11 12.78 13.40
C GLN A 174 6.95 12.25 14.24
N LEU A 175 6.99 10.98 14.66
CA LEU A 175 5.89 10.34 15.36
C LEU A 175 6.02 10.39 16.88
N SER A 176 7.23 10.27 17.42
CA SER A 176 7.47 10.23 18.87
C SER A 176 7.46 11.63 19.47
N LYS A 177 6.92 11.75 20.68
CA LYS A 177 7.05 12.94 21.52
C LYS A 177 8.28 12.94 22.40
N VAL A 178 8.91 11.77 22.54
CA VAL A 178 10.13 11.56 23.31
C VAL A 178 11.27 11.40 22.34
N THR A 179 12.40 12.05 22.59
CA THR A 179 13.60 11.94 21.76
C THR A 179 14.26 10.58 21.97
N VAL A 180 14.82 10.03 20.89
CA VAL A 180 15.54 8.75 20.91
C VAL A 180 16.90 8.97 20.26
N ASN A 181 17.98 8.63 20.95
CA ASN A 181 19.32 8.81 20.43
C ASN A 181 19.69 7.79 19.34
N ILE A 182 20.76 8.07 18.60
CA ILE A 182 21.15 7.27 17.43
C ILE A 182 21.52 5.83 17.80
N ASP A 183 22.22 5.61 18.91
CA ASP A 183 22.65 4.28 19.37
C ASP A 183 21.43 3.39 19.65
N THR A 184 20.41 4.01 20.23
CA THR A 184 19.10 3.38 20.48
C THR A 184 18.38 3.02 19.18
N ILE A 185 18.39 3.92 18.18
CA ILE A 185 17.80 3.65 16.86
C ILE A 185 18.52 2.50 16.18
N GLU A 186 19.84 2.44 16.24
CA GLU A 186 20.63 1.33 15.70
C GLU A 186 20.33 -0.01 16.39
N PHE A 187 20.14 0.01 17.70
CA PHE A 187 19.71 -1.17 18.44
C PHE A 187 18.31 -1.64 18.01
N ILE A 188 17.37 -0.70 17.88
CA ILE A 188 16.01 -0.98 17.42
C ILE A 188 16.05 -1.55 15.99
N HIS A 189 16.85 -0.98 15.10
CA HIS A 189 17.00 -1.42 13.73
C HIS A 189 17.43 -2.90 13.61
N LYS A 190 18.33 -3.36 14.50
CA LYS A 190 18.77 -4.76 14.52
C LYS A 190 17.68 -5.74 14.96
N LYS A 191 16.74 -5.29 15.79
CA LYS A 191 15.74 -6.16 16.45
C LYS A 191 14.34 -6.02 15.86
N TYR A 192 13.98 -4.81 15.38
CA TYR A 192 12.64 -4.47 14.90
C TYR A 192 12.71 -3.86 13.51
N ASN A 193 12.03 -4.48 12.53
CA ASN A 193 12.07 -4.07 11.14
C ASN A 193 10.68 -3.83 10.51
N ARG A 194 9.60 -3.96 11.31
CA ARG A 194 8.23 -3.78 10.84
C ARG A 194 7.63 -2.51 11.42
N PHE A 195 6.96 -1.71 10.59
CA PHE A 195 6.32 -0.45 11.01
C PHE A 195 5.39 -0.63 12.21
N ARG A 196 4.60 -1.71 12.22
CA ARG A 196 3.69 -2.02 13.34
C ARG A 196 4.44 -2.17 14.68
N GLN A 197 5.59 -2.84 14.67
CA GLN A 197 6.42 -3.02 15.87
C GLN A 197 7.01 -1.67 16.33
N ILE A 198 7.48 -0.85 15.38
CA ILE A 198 8.04 0.47 15.68
C ILE A 198 6.99 1.40 16.28
N VAL A 199 5.76 1.39 15.75
CA VAL A 199 4.64 2.18 16.32
C VAL A 199 4.30 1.73 17.73
N GLN A 200 4.33 0.43 18.01
CA GLN A 200 4.14 -0.10 19.37
C GLN A 200 5.25 0.34 20.32
N LEU A 201 6.51 0.31 19.87
CA LEU A 201 7.66 0.81 20.66
C LEU A 201 7.53 2.32 20.95
N ILE A 202 7.17 3.12 19.95
CA ILE A 202 6.96 4.57 20.15
C ILE A 202 5.91 4.80 21.23
N ASN A 203 4.79 4.06 21.18
CA ASN A 203 3.74 4.18 22.19
C ASN A 203 4.25 3.79 23.59
N GLN A 204 5.03 2.72 23.71
CA GLN A 204 5.65 2.31 24.99
C GLN A 204 6.60 3.38 25.50
N PHE A 205 7.46 3.94 24.65
CA PHE A 205 8.39 5.01 25.02
C PHE A 205 7.69 6.28 25.51
N GLU A 206 6.56 6.65 24.90
CA GLU A 206 5.78 7.80 25.36
C GLU A 206 5.15 7.56 26.74
N ILE A 207 4.69 6.33 27.03
CA ILE A 207 4.15 5.96 28.34
C ILE A 207 5.26 6.07 29.40
N ILE A 208 6.42 5.43 29.14
CA ILE A 208 7.55 5.42 30.06
C ILE A 208 8.11 6.82 30.27
N GLY A 209 8.25 7.59 29.17
CA GLY A 209 8.69 8.98 29.25
C GLY A 209 7.77 9.83 30.11
N LYS A 210 6.46 9.62 30.01
CA LYS A 210 5.48 10.32 30.84
C LYS A 210 5.54 9.90 32.32
N ASP A 211 5.61 8.59 32.57
CA ASP A 211 5.55 8.05 33.95
C ASP A 211 6.82 8.37 34.74
N ASN A 212 7.96 8.47 34.06
CA ASN A 212 9.27 8.78 34.67
C ASN A 212 9.77 10.22 34.39
N ASN A 213 8.93 11.10 33.80
CA ASN A 213 9.31 12.46 33.41
C ASN A 213 10.57 12.53 32.52
N LEU A 214 10.77 11.52 31.64
CA LEU A 214 11.90 11.46 30.72
C LEU A 214 11.55 12.16 29.41
N GLN A 215 12.44 13.05 28.94
CA GLN A 215 12.34 13.68 27.62
C GLN A 215 13.09 12.90 26.55
N GLU A 216 14.03 12.04 26.96
CA GLU A 216 14.85 11.23 26.09
C GLU A 216 14.90 9.78 26.56
N ILE A 217 14.82 8.86 25.61
CA ILE A 217 15.00 7.42 25.82
C ILE A 217 16.37 7.03 25.27
N ASN A 218 17.24 6.54 26.16
CA ASN A 218 18.55 6.04 25.81
C ASN A 218 18.60 4.50 25.81
N LEU A 219 19.76 3.94 25.43
CA LEU A 219 19.94 2.50 25.29
C LEU A 219 19.77 1.73 26.59
N ASP A 220 20.11 2.33 27.74
CA ASP A 220 20.01 1.67 29.04
C ASP A 220 18.56 1.49 29.46
N VAL A 221 17.75 2.53 29.27
CA VAL A 221 16.30 2.46 29.50
C VAL A 221 15.65 1.38 28.63
N ILE A 222 16.07 1.25 27.37
CA ILE A 222 15.54 0.21 26.47
C ILE A 222 15.93 -1.20 26.90
N LYS A 223 17.15 -1.42 27.37
CA LYS A 223 17.59 -2.75 27.83
C LYS A 223 16.86 -3.23 29.08
N GLU A 224 16.34 -2.32 29.87
CA GLU A 224 15.49 -2.66 31.03
C GLU A 224 14.06 -3.01 30.64
N ILE A 225 13.60 -2.55 29.47
CA ILE A 225 12.21 -2.69 29.00
C ILE A 225 12.03 -3.90 28.07
N LEU A 226 13.06 -4.29 27.32
CA LEU A 226 13.04 -5.29 26.25
C LEU A 226 13.85 -6.55 26.59
#